data_1728bab2d9067ddaa804a7f69d332017
#
_entry.id   1728bab2d9067ddaa804a7f69d332017
#
_cell.length_a   1.000
_cell.length_b   1.000
_cell.length_c   1.000
_cell.angle_alpha   90.00
_cell.angle_beta   90.00
_cell.angle_gamma   90.00
#
_symmetry.space_group_name_H-M   'P 1'
#
loop_
_entity.id
_entity.type
_entity.pdbx_description
1 polymer ?
#
loop_
_entity_poly.entity_id
_entity_poly.type
_entity_poly.pdbx_seq_one_letter_code
_entity_poly.pdbx_strand_id
1 'polypeptide(L)'
;CHATQAKKGKDMQEIGRMIGVEILIQDDKILAIAPRAELEAAYDLAQAEVLNAMGHSVLPGFIDSHTHLVWGGERAEEFSWRLSGMDYMEIMNRGGGIAASVEKTRAASKEELIEAANKRLDSMLRMGVTTVEAKSGYGLNLETERKQLRVVEELNQIHAVDLVSTYMAAHAIPKGIGKEVYISSIIEELAEIRKTTNAEFFDVFCEKNVFELADTKKLLEAAAVHGFSLKLHADEIVPLGGAEFVVTMKATSADHLLQVSEDGVRALAEGNTIATLLPGTAFSLQTDYAPARRLIENGCALALASDLNPGSCHSESIPLIIALACLQMSMTIEEVITALTINAAAAVNRLDIIGSLAVGKQADLIILDAPSYFQLIYHLGVNSVKTVVKKGKVVYQRDY
;
A
#
# COMPACT_ATOMS: atom_id res chain seq x y z
N CYS A 1 -4.02 -8.47 -20.87
CA CYS A 1 -4.20 -9.65 -19.99
C CYS A 1 -5.27 -9.33 -18.95
N HIS A 2 -6.39 -10.03 -18.98
CA HIS A 2 -7.34 -10.01 -17.88
C HIS A 2 -6.75 -10.81 -16.72
N ALA A 3 -5.99 -10.17 -15.84
CA ALA A 3 -5.55 -10.80 -14.61
C ALA A 3 -6.76 -10.85 -13.67
N THR A 4 -7.31 -12.04 -13.47
CA THR A 4 -8.38 -12.32 -12.51
C THR A 4 -7.83 -12.83 -11.17
N GLN A 5 -6.52 -13.04 -11.09
CA GLN A 5 -5.80 -13.51 -9.91
C GLN A 5 -4.46 -12.78 -9.78
N ALA A 6 -3.95 -12.66 -8.56
CA ALA A 6 -2.60 -12.20 -8.31
C ALA A 6 -1.58 -13.11 -9.01
N LYS A 7 -0.49 -12.54 -9.48
CA LYS A 7 0.59 -13.29 -10.11
C LYS A 7 1.54 -13.84 -9.08
N LYS A 8 1.90 -15.11 -9.23
CA LYS A 8 2.75 -15.85 -8.29
C LYS A 8 4.07 -16.25 -8.92
N GLY A 9 5.11 -16.27 -8.11
CA GLY A 9 6.40 -16.79 -8.50
C GLY A 9 6.90 -16.20 -9.83
N LYS A 10 7.35 -17.06 -10.75
CA LYS A 10 7.86 -16.65 -12.07
C LYS A 10 6.86 -15.88 -12.94
N ASP A 11 5.55 -16.07 -12.72
CA ASP A 11 4.54 -15.36 -13.52
C ASP A 11 4.50 -13.86 -13.20
N MET A 12 5.14 -13.43 -12.12
CA MET A 12 5.33 -12.00 -11.81
C MET A 12 6.18 -11.26 -12.86
N GLN A 13 7.00 -11.97 -13.63
CA GLN A 13 7.79 -11.40 -14.73
C GLN A 13 6.96 -11.14 -16.00
N GLU A 14 5.78 -11.72 -16.11
CA GLU A 14 4.92 -11.64 -17.28
C GLU A 14 4.05 -10.39 -17.27
N ILE A 15 4.61 -9.21 -17.59
CA ILE A 15 3.88 -7.94 -17.56
C ILE A 15 2.90 -7.75 -18.74
N GLY A 16 2.88 -8.64 -19.73
CA GLY A 16 1.97 -8.57 -20.89
C GLY A 16 2.22 -7.36 -21.79
N ARG A 17 3.49 -7.06 -22.08
CA ARG A 17 3.91 -5.93 -22.92
C ARG A 17 3.29 -5.97 -24.31
N MET A 18 2.70 -4.85 -24.74
CA MET A 18 2.18 -4.63 -26.09
C MET A 18 2.93 -3.46 -26.74
N ILE A 19 3.09 -3.50 -28.06
CA ILE A 19 3.80 -2.46 -28.84
C ILE A 19 2.93 -2.05 -30.02
N GLY A 20 2.93 -0.75 -30.35
CA GLY A 20 2.17 -0.23 -31.51
C GLY A 20 0.66 -0.25 -31.31
N VAL A 21 0.20 -0.20 -30.08
CA VAL A 21 -1.22 -0.15 -29.73
C VAL A 21 -1.60 1.19 -29.14
N GLU A 22 -2.87 1.56 -29.27
CA GLU A 22 -3.51 2.67 -28.59
C GLU A 22 -4.53 2.15 -27.58
N ILE A 23 -4.82 2.95 -26.57
CA ILE A 23 -5.80 2.65 -25.53
C ILE A 23 -6.99 3.57 -25.77
N LEU A 24 -8.14 3.01 -26.12
CA LEU A 24 -9.40 3.74 -26.22
C LEU A 24 -10.09 3.70 -24.86
N ILE A 25 -10.42 4.88 -24.34
CA ILE A 25 -11.08 5.06 -23.06
C ILE A 25 -12.47 5.66 -23.34
N GLN A 26 -13.48 5.13 -22.66
CA GLN A 26 -14.81 5.71 -22.62
C GLN A 26 -15.22 5.88 -21.17
N ASP A 27 -15.59 7.10 -20.79
CA ASP A 27 -15.90 7.50 -19.43
C ASP A 27 -14.70 7.22 -18.50
N ASP A 28 -14.85 6.30 -17.55
CA ASP A 28 -13.81 5.91 -16.60
C ASP A 28 -13.13 4.56 -16.94
N LYS A 29 -13.48 3.93 -18.09
CA LYS A 29 -13.04 2.56 -18.41
C LYS A 29 -12.26 2.45 -19.72
N ILE A 30 -11.37 1.47 -19.74
CA ILE A 30 -10.70 1.03 -20.97
C ILE A 30 -11.70 0.27 -21.82
N LEU A 31 -12.04 0.83 -23.00
CA LEU A 31 -12.97 0.24 -23.95
C LEU A 31 -12.27 -0.74 -24.90
N ALA A 32 -11.08 -0.38 -25.40
CA ALA A 32 -10.31 -1.22 -26.31
C ALA A 32 -8.81 -0.92 -26.21
N ILE A 33 -7.99 -1.89 -26.59
CA ILE A 33 -6.54 -1.75 -26.76
C ILE A 33 -6.17 -2.45 -28.06
N ALA A 34 -5.82 -1.69 -29.09
CA ALA A 34 -5.52 -2.22 -30.42
C ALA A 34 -4.69 -1.21 -31.24
N PRO A 35 -4.10 -1.62 -32.38
CA PRO A 35 -3.52 -0.70 -33.34
C PRO A 35 -4.56 0.33 -33.82
N ARG A 36 -4.12 1.55 -34.12
CA ARG A 36 -4.96 2.68 -34.55
C ARG A 36 -5.97 2.30 -35.64
N ALA A 37 -5.51 1.60 -36.68
CA ALA A 37 -6.38 1.21 -37.80
C ALA A 37 -7.53 0.29 -37.39
N GLU A 38 -7.32 -0.57 -36.42
CA GLU A 38 -8.38 -1.45 -35.90
C GLU A 38 -9.40 -0.67 -35.07
N LEU A 39 -8.94 0.31 -34.27
CA LEU A 39 -9.82 1.19 -33.50
C LEU A 39 -10.69 2.05 -34.42
N GLU A 40 -10.11 2.64 -35.48
CA GLU A 40 -10.87 3.43 -36.47
C GLU A 40 -11.88 2.61 -37.27
N ALA A 41 -11.60 1.32 -37.50
CA ALA A 41 -12.54 0.42 -38.17
C ALA A 41 -13.72 0.01 -37.26
N ALA A 42 -13.52 -0.02 -35.95
CA ALA A 42 -14.50 -0.53 -34.99
C ALA A 42 -15.29 0.58 -34.26
N TYR A 43 -14.75 1.80 -34.18
CA TYR A 43 -15.32 2.89 -33.38
C TYR A 43 -15.31 4.20 -34.15
N ASP A 44 -16.34 5.05 -33.91
CA ASP A 44 -16.33 6.45 -34.36
C ASP A 44 -15.43 7.28 -33.43
N LEU A 45 -14.26 7.68 -33.92
CA LEU A 45 -13.27 8.45 -33.17
C LEU A 45 -13.29 9.96 -33.50
N ALA A 46 -14.28 10.45 -34.27
CA ALA A 46 -14.31 11.85 -34.73
C ALA A 46 -14.32 12.88 -33.59
N GLN A 47 -14.84 12.52 -32.41
CA GLN A 47 -14.89 13.37 -31.22
C GLN A 47 -13.91 12.93 -30.14
N ALA A 48 -13.03 11.97 -30.41
CA ALA A 48 -12.07 11.48 -29.40
C ALA A 48 -10.95 12.50 -29.17
N GLU A 49 -10.73 12.84 -27.91
CA GLU A 49 -9.52 13.59 -27.51
C GLU A 49 -8.31 12.67 -27.54
N VAL A 50 -7.19 13.14 -28.08
CA VAL A 50 -5.96 12.36 -28.19
C VAL A 50 -4.94 12.83 -27.16
N LEU A 51 -4.61 11.98 -26.19
CA LEU A 51 -3.45 12.14 -25.34
C LEU A 51 -2.25 11.45 -25.99
N ASN A 52 -1.32 12.23 -26.53
CA ASN A 52 -0.15 11.67 -27.22
C ASN A 52 0.93 11.23 -26.22
N ALA A 53 1.12 9.92 -26.11
CA ALA A 53 2.18 9.35 -25.27
C ALA A 53 3.60 9.50 -25.87
N MET A 54 3.77 10.10 -27.07
CA MET A 54 5.07 10.40 -27.68
C MET A 54 5.99 9.16 -27.86
N GLY A 55 5.43 7.95 -27.98
CA GLY A 55 6.21 6.71 -28.01
C GLY A 55 6.79 6.30 -26.67
N HIS A 56 6.40 6.95 -25.59
CA HIS A 56 6.81 6.63 -24.23
C HIS A 56 6.04 5.43 -23.66
N SER A 57 6.60 4.80 -22.64
CA SER A 57 5.94 3.68 -21.97
C SER A 57 4.71 4.12 -21.18
N VAL A 58 3.62 3.35 -21.35
CA VAL A 58 2.38 3.50 -20.59
C VAL A 58 2.22 2.29 -19.68
N LEU A 59 2.01 2.53 -18.38
CA LEU A 59 1.83 1.49 -17.36
C LEU A 59 0.50 1.70 -16.63
N PRO A 60 -0.04 0.68 -15.95
CA PRO A 60 -1.10 0.91 -14.97
C PRO A 60 -0.64 1.90 -13.91
N GLY A 61 -1.54 2.69 -13.37
CA GLY A 61 -1.26 3.51 -12.19
C GLY A 61 -0.73 2.65 -11.04
N PHE A 62 0.27 3.13 -10.33
CA PHE A 62 0.81 2.45 -9.16
C PHE A 62 -0.20 2.44 -8.02
N ILE A 63 -0.10 1.42 -7.19
CA ILE A 63 -0.95 1.22 -6.02
C ILE A 63 -0.04 1.06 -4.81
N ASP A 64 -0.25 1.89 -3.79
CA ASP A 64 0.42 1.78 -2.51
C ASP A 64 -0.50 1.04 -1.54
N SER A 65 -0.27 -0.25 -1.36
CA SER A 65 -1.17 -1.16 -0.65
C SER A 65 -0.95 -1.23 0.86
N HIS A 66 -0.07 -0.37 1.41
CA HIS A 66 0.18 -0.29 2.84
C HIS A 66 0.73 1.09 3.22
N THR A 67 -0.09 1.94 3.83
CA THR A 67 0.34 3.20 4.43
C THR A 67 -0.41 3.48 5.73
N HIS A 68 0.19 4.33 6.57
CA HIS A 68 -0.46 4.96 7.70
C HIS A 68 -0.72 6.45 7.41
N LEU A 69 -1.32 6.75 6.26
CA LEU A 69 -1.44 8.07 5.63
C LEU A 69 -1.83 9.22 6.58
N VAL A 70 -2.70 8.94 7.57
CA VAL A 70 -3.31 9.96 8.43
C VAL A 70 -2.67 9.99 9.81
N TRP A 71 -1.85 11.00 10.09
CA TRP A 71 -1.30 11.27 11.41
C TRP A 71 -1.06 12.76 11.63
N GLY A 72 -1.02 13.20 12.90
CA GLY A 72 -0.67 14.54 13.32
C GLY A 72 0.77 14.68 13.77
N GLY A 73 1.37 15.85 13.49
CA GLY A 73 2.73 16.19 13.91
C GLY A 73 3.83 15.48 13.11
N GLU A 74 5.06 15.62 13.61
CA GLU A 74 6.28 15.11 12.98
C GLU A 74 7.19 14.49 14.03
N ARG A 75 8.08 13.59 13.57
CA ARG A 75 9.13 12.94 14.38
C ARG A 75 10.54 13.16 13.82
N ALA A 76 10.76 14.30 13.14
CA ALA A 76 12.03 14.63 12.51
C ALA A 76 13.20 14.71 13.53
N GLU A 77 12.97 15.28 14.73
CA GLU A 77 13.99 15.29 15.79
C GLU A 77 14.35 13.89 16.27
N GLU A 78 13.35 13.02 16.45
CA GLU A 78 13.58 11.62 16.82
C GLU A 78 14.42 10.91 15.76
N PHE A 79 14.14 11.15 14.49
CA PHE A 79 14.98 10.61 13.41
C PHE A 79 16.43 11.08 13.52
N SER A 80 16.67 12.36 13.82
CA SER A 80 18.01 12.90 14.07
C SER A 80 18.71 12.25 15.26
N TRP A 81 17.97 12.00 16.36
CA TRP A 81 18.54 11.31 17.53
C TRP A 81 18.94 9.87 17.18
N ARG A 82 18.10 9.16 16.41
CA ARG A 82 18.42 7.81 15.93
C ARG A 82 19.67 7.80 15.04
N LEU A 83 19.82 8.75 14.13
CA LEU A 83 21.02 8.89 13.30
C LEU A 83 22.27 9.20 14.11
N SER A 84 22.16 9.84 15.27
CA SER A 84 23.29 10.10 16.19
C SER A 84 23.65 8.89 17.08
N GLY A 85 22.95 7.75 16.91
CA GLY A 85 23.22 6.51 17.65
C GLY A 85 22.52 6.44 19.01
N MET A 86 21.53 7.30 19.28
CA MET A 86 20.75 7.23 20.51
C MET A 86 19.93 5.93 20.54
N ASP A 87 19.95 5.23 21.68
CA ASP A 87 19.21 4.00 21.82
C ASP A 87 17.69 4.24 21.91
N TYR A 88 16.92 3.19 21.60
CA TYR A 88 15.47 3.25 21.56
C TYR A 88 14.84 3.66 22.88
N MET A 89 15.38 3.18 24.01
CA MET A 89 14.83 3.49 25.35
C MET A 89 15.08 4.96 25.73
N GLU A 90 16.21 5.51 25.31
CA GLU A 90 16.50 6.94 25.52
C GLU A 90 15.54 7.81 24.69
N ILE A 91 15.28 7.42 23.43
CA ILE A 91 14.28 8.09 22.56
C ILE A 91 12.90 8.06 23.22
N MET A 92 12.48 6.90 23.73
CA MET A 92 11.19 6.76 24.42
C MET A 92 11.10 7.62 25.70
N ASN A 93 12.20 7.68 26.48
CA ASN A 93 12.27 8.51 27.69
C ASN A 93 12.22 10.01 27.38
N ARG A 94 12.62 10.43 26.20
CA ARG A 94 12.47 11.81 25.69
C ARG A 94 11.07 12.12 25.13
N GLY A 95 10.13 11.17 25.23
CA GLY A 95 8.78 11.31 24.73
C GLY A 95 8.63 10.99 23.23
N GLY A 96 9.59 10.27 22.63
CA GLY A 96 9.51 9.77 21.25
C GLY A 96 8.65 8.51 21.12
N GLY A 97 8.80 7.85 19.98
CA GLY A 97 8.07 6.63 19.65
C GLY A 97 6.62 6.87 19.21
N ILE A 98 5.86 5.78 19.09
CA ILE A 98 4.46 5.83 18.61
C ILE A 98 3.59 6.71 19.52
N ALA A 99 3.87 6.78 20.82
CA ALA A 99 3.13 7.60 21.77
C ALA A 99 3.12 9.09 21.39
N ALA A 100 4.23 9.61 20.87
CA ALA A 100 4.29 11.00 20.41
C ALA A 100 3.36 11.24 19.20
N SER A 101 3.31 10.31 18.25
CA SER A 101 2.38 10.39 17.12
C SER A 101 0.93 10.29 17.57
N VAL A 102 0.62 9.40 18.52
CA VAL A 102 -0.72 9.24 19.10
C VAL A 102 -1.19 10.53 19.78
N GLU A 103 -0.35 11.13 20.61
CA GLU A 103 -0.69 12.38 21.30
C GLU A 103 -0.99 13.51 20.31
N LYS A 104 -0.11 13.71 19.32
CA LYS A 104 -0.27 14.74 18.29
C LYS A 104 -1.51 14.48 17.40
N THR A 105 -1.79 13.22 17.06
CA THR A 105 -2.97 12.86 16.25
C THR A 105 -4.27 13.05 17.02
N ARG A 106 -4.27 12.77 18.34
CA ARG A 106 -5.42 13.04 19.20
C ARG A 106 -5.71 14.53 19.32
N ALA A 107 -4.65 15.35 19.46
CA ALA A 107 -4.75 16.81 19.60
C ALA A 107 -5.13 17.52 18.30
N ALA A 108 -4.73 16.98 17.13
CA ALA A 108 -5.01 17.59 15.84
C ALA A 108 -6.51 17.59 15.51
N SER A 109 -6.99 18.68 14.94
CA SER A 109 -8.35 18.76 14.37
C SER A 109 -8.46 17.85 13.12
N LYS A 110 -9.70 17.56 12.72
CA LYS A 110 -9.95 16.79 11.49
C LYS A 110 -9.40 17.53 10.27
N GLU A 111 -9.57 18.84 10.21
CA GLU A 111 -9.13 19.72 9.13
C GLU A 111 -7.60 19.75 9.00
N GLU A 112 -6.86 19.79 10.10
CA GLU A 112 -5.39 19.71 10.10
C GLU A 112 -4.92 18.34 9.58
N LEU A 113 -5.60 17.26 9.96
CA LEU A 113 -5.28 15.91 9.47
C LEU A 113 -5.57 15.77 7.97
N ILE A 114 -6.68 16.35 7.47
CA ILE A 114 -7.02 16.39 6.03
C ILE A 114 -5.94 17.15 5.26
N GLU A 115 -5.58 18.36 5.70
CA GLU A 115 -4.55 19.17 5.02
C GLU A 115 -3.20 18.44 4.93
N ALA A 116 -2.78 17.83 6.04
CA ALA A 116 -1.51 17.09 6.09
C ALA A 116 -1.53 15.85 5.19
N ALA A 117 -2.60 15.07 5.21
CA ALA A 117 -2.72 13.86 4.40
C ALA A 117 -2.92 14.19 2.91
N ASN A 118 -3.61 15.29 2.58
CA ASN A 118 -3.77 15.76 1.21
C ASN A 118 -2.41 16.10 0.57
N LYS A 119 -1.50 16.78 1.30
CA LYS A 119 -0.14 17.08 0.81
C LYS A 119 0.65 15.80 0.50
N ARG A 120 0.50 14.75 1.31
CA ARG A 120 1.11 13.44 1.06
C ARG A 120 0.53 12.78 -0.19
N LEU A 121 -0.79 12.83 -0.35
CA LEU A 121 -1.47 12.32 -1.55
C LEU A 121 -1.05 13.06 -2.83
N ASP A 122 -0.91 14.39 -2.78
CA ASP A 122 -0.39 15.18 -3.90
C ASP A 122 1.02 14.72 -4.32
N SER A 123 1.88 14.43 -3.33
CA SER A 123 3.22 13.89 -3.57
C SER A 123 3.16 12.51 -4.21
N MET A 124 2.33 11.60 -3.67
CA MET A 124 2.13 10.24 -4.20
C MET A 124 1.57 10.25 -5.62
N LEU A 125 0.58 11.11 -5.90
CA LEU A 125 -0.02 11.26 -7.23
C LEU A 125 1.03 11.64 -8.28
N ARG A 126 1.91 12.61 -7.97
CA ARG A 126 3.00 13.02 -8.85
C ARG A 126 3.98 11.90 -9.17
N MET A 127 4.08 10.88 -8.32
CA MET A 127 4.90 9.68 -8.51
C MET A 127 4.13 8.52 -9.18
N GLY A 128 2.88 8.78 -9.62
CA GLY A 128 2.08 7.83 -10.38
C GLY A 128 1.20 6.92 -9.53
N VAL A 129 1.09 7.17 -8.22
CA VAL A 129 0.18 6.42 -7.35
C VAL A 129 -1.25 6.88 -7.59
N THR A 130 -2.13 5.95 -7.91
CA THR A 130 -3.56 6.21 -8.23
C THR A 130 -4.52 5.62 -7.21
N THR A 131 -4.03 4.74 -6.35
CA THR A 131 -4.80 4.13 -5.25
C THR A 131 -3.88 3.90 -4.05
N VAL A 132 -4.36 4.23 -2.85
CA VAL A 132 -3.63 4.11 -1.59
C VAL A 132 -4.48 3.41 -0.54
N GLU A 133 -3.91 2.44 0.14
CA GLU A 133 -4.49 1.90 1.37
C GLU A 133 -4.06 2.76 2.55
N ALA A 134 -5.03 3.23 3.31
CA ALA A 134 -4.84 4.14 4.45
C ALA A 134 -5.32 3.51 5.75
N LYS A 135 -4.37 3.16 6.62
CA LYS A 135 -4.62 2.59 7.95
C LYS A 135 -4.81 3.71 8.97
N SER A 136 -5.71 3.52 9.92
CA SER A 136 -5.73 4.25 11.18
C SER A 136 -4.59 3.74 12.11
N GLY A 137 -4.70 3.86 13.41
CA GLY A 137 -3.73 3.26 14.34
C GLY A 137 -2.87 4.27 15.11
N TYR A 138 -3.12 5.55 14.93
CA TYR A 138 -2.53 6.60 15.77
C TYR A 138 -3.55 7.26 16.71
N GLY A 139 -4.73 6.68 16.85
CA GLY A 139 -5.71 7.09 17.83
C GLY A 139 -5.59 6.30 19.13
N LEU A 140 -5.55 5.00 19.01
CA LEU A 140 -5.58 4.02 20.11
C LEU A 140 -6.75 4.27 21.06
N ASN A 141 -7.85 4.81 20.54
CA ASN A 141 -9.17 4.93 21.16
C ASN A 141 -10.22 5.15 20.06
N LEU A 142 -11.47 4.75 20.31
CA LEU A 142 -12.56 4.79 19.34
C LEU A 142 -12.74 6.16 18.67
N GLU A 143 -12.71 7.23 19.46
CA GLU A 143 -12.96 8.60 18.97
C GLU A 143 -11.93 9.01 17.91
N THR A 144 -10.63 8.85 18.21
CA THR A 144 -9.56 9.29 17.33
C THR A 144 -9.36 8.33 16.15
N GLU A 145 -9.50 7.01 16.36
CA GLU A 145 -9.48 6.04 15.26
C GLU A 145 -10.60 6.36 14.26
N ARG A 146 -11.81 6.59 14.72
CA ARG A 146 -12.93 7.03 13.87
C ARG A 146 -12.67 8.38 13.20
N LYS A 147 -12.02 9.33 13.88
CA LYS A 147 -11.60 10.60 13.29
C LYS A 147 -10.64 10.36 12.11
N GLN A 148 -9.63 9.50 12.25
CA GLN A 148 -8.72 9.16 11.15
C GLN A 148 -9.46 8.51 9.98
N LEU A 149 -10.35 7.54 10.23
CA LEU A 149 -11.15 6.90 9.19
C LEU A 149 -12.07 7.91 8.46
N ARG A 150 -12.65 8.88 9.19
CA ARG A 150 -13.43 9.97 8.59
C ARG A 150 -12.62 10.92 7.72
N VAL A 151 -11.35 11.16 8.10
CA VAL A 151 -10.41 11.91 7.24
C VAL A 151 -10.18 11.16 5.92
N VAL A 152 -9.98 9.84 5.97
CA VAL A 152 -9.84 9.01 4.75
C VAL A 152 -11.09 9.08 3.87
N GLU A 153 -12.28 9.00 4.47
CA GLU A 153 -13.55 9.13 3.73
C GLU A 153 -13.68 10.47 3.01
N GLU A 154 -13.37 11.56 3.69
CA GLU A 154 -13.47 12.90 3.12
C GLU A 154 -12.42 13.13 2.02
N LEU A 155 -11.18 12.71 2.25
CA LEU A 155 -10.13 12.76 1.22
C LEU A 155 -10.50 11.95 -0.02
N ASN A 156 -11.13 10.80 0.13
CA ASN A 156 -11.57 9.97 -1.00
C ASN A 156 -12.69 10.64 -1.84
N GLN A 157 -13.34 11.67 -1.33
CA GLN A 157 -14.34 12.47 -2.08
C GLN A 157 -13.71 13.66 -2.82
N ILE A 158 -12.63 14.22 -2.29
CA ILE A 158 -12.06 15.48 -2.79
C ILE A 158 -10.74 15.31 -3.54
N HIS A 159 -10.00 14.21 -3.33
CA HIS A 159 -8.74 13.94 -3.99
C HIS A 159 -8.89 12.97 -5.16
N ALA A 160 -8.01 13.08 -6.16
CA ALA A 160 -8.04 12.23 -7.35
C ALA A 160 -7.61 10.78 -7.06
N VAL A 161 -6.74 10.54 -6.07
CA VAL A 161 -6.31 9.20 -5.65
C VAL A 161 -7.44 8.50 -4.90
N ASP A 162 -7.75 7.26 -5.29
CA ASP A 162 -8.72 6.44 -4.55
C ASP A 162 -8.11 5.92 -3.24
N LEU A 163 -8.87 5.98 -2.15
CA LEU A 163 -8.43 5.52 -0.84
C LEU A 163 -9.19 4.25 -0.41
N VAL A 164 -8.44 3.27 0.09
CA VAL A 164 -8.96 2.06 0.71
C VAL A 164 -8.69 2.13 2.21
N SER A 165 -9.74 2.08 3.01
CA SER A 165 -9.67 2.36 4.45
C SER A 165 -9.49 1.09 5.27
N THR A 166 -8.51 1.11 6.20
CA THR A 166 -8.19 0.03 7.14
C THR A 166 -8.29 0.51 8.58
N TYR A 167 -9.09 -0.17 9.38
CA TYR A 167 -9.14 0.04 10.83
C TYR A 167 -8.02 -0.73 11.51
N MET A 168 -7.15 -0.01 12.25
CA MET A 168 -5.97 -0.60 12.90
C MET A 168 -5.78 -0.10 14.33
N ALA A 169 -6.81 -0.08 15.17
CA ALA A 169 -6.63 0.24 16.59
C ALA A 169 -5.65 -0.72 17.28
N ALA A 170 -5.50 -1.94 16.77
CA ALA A 170 -4.51 -2.91 17.25
C ALA A 170 -3.08 -2.64 16.73
N HIS A 171 -2.65 -1.38 16.71
CA HIS A 171 -1.30 -0.96 16.30
C HIS A 171 -0.32 -0.91 17.49
N ALA A 172 -0.79 -0.48 18.66
CA ALA A 172 -0.02 -0.49 19.90
C ALA A 172 -0.97 -0.53 21.10
N ILE A 173 -0.44 -0.83 22.28
CA ILE A 173 -1.21 -0.79 23.52
C ILE A 173 -1.07 0.62 24.14
N PRO A 174 -2.17 1.35 24.36
CA PRO A 174 -2.11 2.69 24.93
C PRO A 174 -1.56 2.67 26.35
N LYS A 175 -0.74 3.67 26.70
CA LYS A 175 -0.12 3.79 28.01
C LYS A 175 -1.16 3.83 29.12
N GLY A 176 -0.98 3.01 30.15
CA GLY A 176 -1.85 2.98 31.33
C GLY A 176 -3.10 2.08 31.18
N ILE A 177 -3.29 1.42 30.06
CA ILE A 177 -4.37 0.45 29.85
C ILE A 177 -3.79 -0.96 29.77
N GLY A 178 -4.40 -1.91 30.47
CA GLY A 178 -4.00 -3.32 30.40
C GLY A 178 -4.35 -3.92 29.04
N LYS A 179 -3.49 -4.80 28.51
CA LYS A 179 -3.63 -5.40 27.17
C LYS A 179 -5.00 -6.07 26.98
N GLU A 180 -5.44 -6.93 27.89
CA GLU A 180 -6.74 -7.63 27.77
C GLU A 180 -7.93 -6.66 27.78
N VAL A 181 -7.85 -5.60 28.55
CA VAL A 181 -8.90 -4.54 28.60
C VAL A 181 -8.95 -3.84 27.25
N TYR A 182 -7.80 -3.52 26.67
CA TYR A 182 -7.72 -2.86 25.37
C TYR A 182 -8.21 -3.76 24.23
N ILE A 183 -7.84 -5.04 24.22
CA ILE A 183 -8.35 -6.03 23.25
C ILE A 183 -9.88 -6.10 23.33
N SER A 184 -10.44 -6.17 24.54
CA SER A 184 -11.89 -6.21 24.72
C SER A 184 -12.56 -4.94 24.18
N SER A 185 -11.99 -3.75 24.44
CA SER A 185 -12.55 -2.50 23.89
C SER A 185 -12.52 -2.47 22.37
N ILE A 186 -11.42 -2.90 21.72
CA ILE A 186 -11.36 -2.98 20.26
C ILE A 186 -12.47 -3.90 19.72
N ILE A 187 -12.68 -5.07 20.33
CA ILE A 187 -13.69 -6.02 19.87
C ILE A 187 -15.10 -5.42 20.00
N GLU A 188 -15.39 -4.72 21.10
CA GLU A 188 -16.68 -4.04 21.31
C GLU A 188 -16.92 -2.91 20.29
N GLU A 189 -15.86 -2.25 19.83
CA GLU A 189 -15.92 -1.14 18.87
C GLU A 189 -16.15 -1.58 17.42
N LEU A 190 -15.81 -2.83 17.04
CA LEU A 190 -15.85 -3.32 15.66
C LEU A 190 -17.20 -3.10 14.97
N ALA A 191 -18.30 -3.42 15.66
CA ALA A 191 -19.64 -3.25 15.12
C ALA A 191 -19.97 -1.78 14.84
N GLU A 192 -19.54 -0.86 15.71
CA GLU A 192 -19.73 0.57 15.53
C GLU A 192 -18.88 1.12 14.40
N ILE A 193 -17.61 0.77 14.33
CA ILE A 193 -16.70 1.18 13.26
C ILE A 193 -17.26 0.70 11.92
N ARG A 194 -17.65 -0.57 11.81
CA ARG A 194 -18.21 -1.12 10.56
C ARG A 194 -19.48 -0.41 10.11
N LYS A 195 -20.31 0.02 11.03
CA LYS A 195 -21.58 0.74 10.76
C LYS A 195 -21.39 2.21 10.42
N THR A 196 -20.38 2.87 11.01
CA THR A 196 -20.25 4.34 10.99
C THR A 196 -19.10 4.84 10.12
N THR A 197 -18.30 3.95 9.53
CA THR A 197 -17.18 4.29 8.65
C THR A 197 -17.16 3.39 7.41
N ASN A 198 -16.35 3.78 6.40
CA ASN A 198 -16.12 3.00 5.20
C ASN A 198 -14.90 2.04 5.33
N ALA A 199 -14.48 1.71 6.55
CA ALA A 199 -13.37 0.79 6.76
C ALA A 199 -13.71 -0.61 6.20
N GLU A 200 -12.88 -1.08 5.27
CA GLU A 200 -13.05 -2.37 4.59
C GLU A 200 -12.19 -3.46 5.21
N PHE A 201 -11.05 -3.06 5.76
CA PHE A 201 -10.07 -3.95 6.33
C PHE A 201 -9.91 -3.73 7.83
N PHE A 202 -9.46 -4.79 8.51
CA PHE A 202 -8.96 -4.75 9.87
C PHE A 202 -7.54 -5.32 9.90
N ASP A 203 -6.62 -4.61 10.56
CA ASP A 203 -5.21 -4.97 10.65
C ASP A 203 -4.73 -5.02 12.10
N VAL A 204 -3.77 -5.87 12.40
CA VAL A 204 -3.17 -6.05 13.72
C VAL A 204 -1.65 -6.04 13.60
N PHE A 205 -0.98 -5.32 14.48
CA PHE A 205 0.47 -5.43 14.64
C PHE A 205 0.81 -6.66 15.49
N CYS A 206 1.04 -7.79 14.82
CA CYS A 206 1.36 -9.07 15.45
C CYS A 206 2.84 -9.13 15.81
N GLU A 207 3.17 -8.70 17.04
CA GLU A 207 4.55 -8.61 17.47
C GLU A 207 4.69 -8.98 18.96
N LYS A 208 5.88 -9.49 19.32
CA LYS A 208 6.23 -9.85 20.70
C LYS A 208 6.08 -8.64 21.64
N ASN A 209 5.44 -8.87 22.78
CA ASN A 209 5.12 -7.86 23.79
C ASN A 209 4.10 -6.78 23.33
N VAL A 210 3.49 -6.92 22.13
CA VAL A 210 2.38 -6.10 21.65
C VAL A 210 1.15 -7.00 21.55
N PHE A 211 0.74 -7.41 20.36
CA PHE A 211 -0.32 -8.40 20.17
C PHE A 211 0.32 -9.69 19.64
N GLU A 212 0.44 -10.70 20.50
CA GLU A 212 0.97 -12.00 20.10
C GLU A 212 -0.10 -12.83 19.39
N LEU A 213 0.25 -14.00 18.83
CA LEU A 213 -0.66 -14.82 18.01
C LEU A 213 -2.01 -15.10 18.67
N ALA A 214 -2.04 -15.34 20.00
CA ALA A 214 -3.29 -15.60 20.71
C ALA A 214 -4.20 -14.37 20.75
N ASP A 215 -3.62 -13.18 20.93
CA ASP A 215 -4.33 -11.89 20.92
C ASP A 215 -4.81 -11.56 19.52
N THR A 216 -3.91 -11.73 18.53
CA THR A 216 -4.16 -11.52 17.11
C THR A 216 -5.32 -12.40 16.63
N LYS A 217 -5.35 -13.67 17.04
CA LYS A 217 -6.44 -14.60 16.72
C LYS A 217 -7.79 -14.07 17.20
N LYS A 218 -7.89 -13.68 18.48
CA LYS A 218 -9.13 -13.12 19.05
C LYS A 218 -9.63 -11.90 18.26
N LEU A 219 -8.70 -10.98 17.92
CA LEU A 219 -9.00 -9.75 17.20
C LEU A 219 -9.45 -10.01 15.77
N LEU A 220 -8.71 -10.83 15.00
CA LEU A 220 -9.03 -11.14 13.61
C LEU A 220 -10.32 -11.96 13.46
N GLU A 221 -10.56 -12.95 14.36
CA GLU A 221 -11.82 -13.70 14.39
C GLU A 221 -13.01 -12.78 14.64
N ALA A 222 -12.91 -11.86 15.61
CA ALA A 222 -13.95 -10.89 15.88
C ALA A 222 -14.19 -9.95 14.68
N ALA A 223 -13.12 -9.43 14.04
CA ALA A 223 -13.23 -8.57 12.88
C ALA A 223 -13.89 -9.29 11.69
N ALA A 224 -13.55 -10.55 11.45
CA ALA A 224 -14.16 -11.36 10.39
C ALA A 224 -15.67 -11.54 10.60
N VAL A 225 -16.14 -11.71 11.84
CA VAL A 225 -17.59 -11.80 12.18
C VAL A 225 -18.32 -10.51 11.79
N HIS A 226 -17.66 -9.36 11.89
CA HIS A 226 -18.21 -8.06 11.49
C HIS A 226 -18.00 -7.72 10.00
N GLY A 227 -17.48 -8.67 9.20
CA GLY A 227 -17.35 -8.53 7.74
C GLY A 227 -16.19 -7.66 7.28
N PHE A 228 -15.14 -7.50 8.10
CA PHE A 228 -13.89 -6.93 7.65
C PHE A 228 -13.07 -7.97 6.86
N SER A 229 -12.42 -7.53 5.78
CA SER A 229 -11.29 -8.23 5.20
C SER A 229 -10.08 -8.09 6.13
N LEU A 230 -9.22 -9.11 6.19
CA LEU A 230 -8.16 -9.17 7.19
C LEU A 230 -6.80 -8.86 6.58
N LYS A 231 -5.97 -8.16 7.32
CA LYS A 231 -4.55 -7.92 7.07
C LYS A 231 -3.74 -8.17 8.33
N LEU A 232 -2.43 -8.31 8.21
CA LEU A 232 -1.56 -8.51 9.36
C LEU A 232 -0.17 -7.92 9.11
N HIS A 233 0.31 -7.08 10.02
CA HIS A 233 1.75 -6.85 10.18
C HIS A 233 2.33 -8.12 10.79
N ALA A 234 3.12 -8.86 10.02
CA ALA A 234 3.53 -10.22 10.34
C ALA A 234 5.05 -10.36 10.30
N ASP A 235 5.62 -10.99 11.33
CA ASP A 235 7.02 -11.39 11.37
C ASP A 235 7.98 -10.25 10.98
N GLU A 236 7.73 -9.04 11.52
CA GLU A 236 8.54 -7.86 11.25
C GLU A 236 9.82 -7.87 12.07
N ILE A 237 9.72 -7.95 13.40
CA ILE A 237 10.86 -7.87 14.33
C ILE A 237 11.23 -9.26 14.82
N VAL A 238 10.23 -10.07 15.22
CA VAL A 238 10.43 -11.43 15.74
C VAL A 238 9.58 -12.44 14.95
N PRO A 239 10.14 -13.60 14.58
CA PRO A 239 9.40 -14.66 13.89
C PRO A 239 8.38 -15.31 14.85
N LEU A 240 7.15 -14.84 14.82
CA LEU A 240 6.06 -15.39 15.64
C LEU A 240 5.21 -16.43 14.91
N GLY A 241 5.42 -16.66 13.61
CA GLY A 241 4.56 -17.49 12.77
C GLY A 241 3.30 -16.75 12.30
N GLY A 242 3.41 -15.42 12.18
CA GLY A 242 2.34 -14.56 11.70
C GLY A 242 1.93 -14.90 10.27
N ALA A 243 2.92 -15.21 9.41
CA ALA A 243 2.68 -15.58 8.01
C ALA A 243 1.86 -16.88 7.89
N GLU A 244 2.21 -17.92 8.63
CA GLU A 244 1.47 -19.19 8.67
C GLU A 244 0.05 -18.98 9.19
N PHE A 245 -0.06 -18.22 10.27
CA PHE A 245 -1.33 -17.99 10.92
C PHE A 245 -2.30 -17.23 10.00
N VAL A 246 -1.86 -16.14 9.37
CA VAL A 246 -2.72 -15.28 8.56
C VAL A 246 -3.23 -15.98 7.30
N VAL A 247 -2.48 -16.94 6.76
CA VAL A 247 -2.95 -17.77 5.65
C VAL A 247 -4.12 -18.66 6.10
N THR A 248 -4.06 -19.23 7.32
CA THR A 248 -5.19 -20.02 7.85
C THR A 248 -6.45 -19.20 8.04
N MET A 249 -6.30 -17.90 8.35
CA MET A 249 -7.38 -16.94 8.46
C MET A 249 -7.90 -16.44 7.11
N LYS A 250 -7.28 -16.86 5.99
CA LYS A 250 -7.57 -16.37 4.62
C LYS A 250 -7.51 -14.86 4.52
N ALA A 251 -6.55 -14.25 5.22
CA ALA A 251 -6.35 -12.81 5.14
C ALA A 251 -5.91 -12.38 3.74
N THR A 252 -6.22 -11.16 3.38
CA THR A 252 -5.89 -10.58 2.07
C THR A 252 -4.39 -10.37 1.93
N SER A 253 -3.70 -9.89 2.97
CA SER A 253 -2.24 -9.72 2.95
C SER A 253 -1.58 -10.04 4.28
N ALA A 254 -0.31 -10.42 4.19
CA ALA A 254 0.67 -10.49 5.26
C ALA A 254 1.76 -9.48 4.94
N ASP A 255 1.96 -8.49 5.79
CA ASP A 255 2.76 -7.32 5.50
C ASP A 255 4.07 -7.37 6.32
N HIS A 256 5.17 -6.76 5.83
CA HIS A 256 6.55 -6.78 6.31
C HIS A 256 7.34 -8.05 6.00
N LEU A 257 7.15 -9.13 6.75
CA LEU A 257 7.75 -10.47 6.52
C LEU A 257 9.29 -10.51 6.55
N LEU A 258 9.94 -9.60 7.32
CA LEU A 258 11.40 -9.56 7.43
C LEU A 258 11.95 -10.87 8.03
N GLN A 259 11.23 -11.42 9.01
CA GLN A 259 11.60 -12.60 9.77
C GLN A 259 10.76 -13.85 9.39
N VAL A 260 10.15 -13.86 8.18
CA VAL A 260 9.30 -14.97 7.74
C VAL A 260 10.05 -16.30 7.76
N SER A 261 9.44 -17.31 8.37
CA SER A 261 9.96 -18.67 8.48
C SER A 261 9.86 -19.45 7.15
N GLU A 262 10.55 -20.58 7.03
CA GLU A 262 10.39 -21.49 5.88
C GLU A 262 8.95 -22.06 5.79
N ASP A 263 8.29 -22.30 6.93
CA ASP A 263 6.90 -22.72 6.97
C ASP A 263 5.96 -21.59 6.52
N GLY A 264 6.25 -20.35 6.91
CA GLY A 264 5.54 -19.16 6.45
C GLY A 264 5.66 -18.96 4.94
N VAL A 265 6.85 -19.13 4.38
CA VAL A 265 7.06 -19.09 2.91
C VAL A 265 6.22 -20.15 2.21
N ARG A 266 6.21 -21.40 2.72
CA ARG A 266 5.38 -22.47 2.14
C ARG A 266 3.88 -22.16 2.23
N ALA A 267 3.43 -21.69 3.39
CA ALA A 267 2.02 -21.35 3.59
C ALA A 267 1.56 -20.23 2.63
N LEU A 268 2.36 -19.17 2.47
CA LEU A 268 2.08 -18.09 1.53
C LEU A 268 2.07 -18.55 0.07
N ALA A 269 2.97 -19.46 -0.31
CA ALA A 269 3.03 -20.01 -1.67
C ALA A 269 1.77 -20.85 -2.00
N GLU A 270 1.30 -21.67 -1.07
CA GLU A 270 0.10 -22.49 -1.21
C GLU A 270 -1.21 -21.68 -1.07
N GLY A 271 -1.18 -20.62 -0.25
CA GLY A 271 -2.33 -19.74 0.01
C GLY A 271 -2.60 -18.71 -1.07
N ASN A 272 -3.60 -17.88 -0.84
CA ASN A 272 -3.92 -16.71 -1.70
C ASN A 272 -3.61 -15.36 -1.02
N THR A 273 -3.03 -15.40 0.17
CA THR A 273 -2.60 -14.21 0.89
C THR A 273 -1.44 -13.55 0.17
N ILE A 274 -1.52 -12.25 -0.03
CA ILE A 274 -0.46 -11.48 -0.70
C ILE A 274 0.65 -11.15 0.32
N ALA A 275 1.89 -11.42 -0.04
CA ALA A 275 3.06 -10.99 0.73
C ALA A 275 3.39 -9.54 0.37
N THR A 276 3.03 -8.58 1.22
CA THR A 276 3.30 -7.15 0.97
C THR A 276 4.60 -6.75 1.65
N LEU A 277 5.63 -6.45 0.85
CA LEU A 277 6.96 -6.14 1.34
C LEU A 277 7.20 -4.62 1.39
N LEU A 278 7.87 -4.15 2.43
CA LEU A 278 7.99 -2.74 2.80
C LEU A 278 9.47 -2.33 2.89
N PRO A 279 10.19 -2.27 1.74
CA PRO A 279 11.64 -2.05 1.74
C PRO A 279 12.06 -0.67 2.27
N GLY A 280 11.19 0.34 2.21
CA GLY A 280 11.44 1.67 2.76
C GLY A 280 11.66 1.65 4.27
N THR A 281 10.87 0.85 4.98
CA THR A 281 10.97 0.66 6.44
C THR A 281 12.28 -0.02 6.82
N ALA A 282 12.63 -1.13 6.17
CA ALA A 282 13.90 -1.82 6.39
C ALA A 282 15.10 -0.89 6.15
N PHE A 283 15.07 -0.11 5.06
CA PHE A 283 16.10 0.88 4.74
C PHE A 283 16.23 1.96 5.82
N SER A 284 15.12 2.57 6.20
CA SER A 284 15.11 3.66 7.20
C SER A 284 15.55 3.17 8.59
N LEU A 285 15.19 1.95 8.96
CA LEU A 285 15.59 1.34 10.23
C LEU A 285 16.98 0.70 10.19
N GLN A 286 17.62 0.62 9.02
CA GLN A 286 18.94 0.00 8.81
C GLN A 286 18.95 -1.47 9.26
N THR A 287 17.89 -2.21 8.92
CA THR A 287 17.73 -3.63 9.22
C THR A 287 17.75 -4.48 7.95
N ASP A 288 17.73 -5.80 8.11
CA ASP A 288 17.65 -6.73 6.99
C ASP A 288 16.35 -6.57 6.21
N TYR A 289 16.41 -6.85 4.91
CA TYR A 289 15.24 -6.81 4.04
C TYR A 289 14.48 -8.13 4.06
N ALA A 290 13.18 -8.07 3.84
CA ALA A 290 12.37 -9.26 3.59
C ALA A 290 12.91 -10.07 2.40
N PRO A 291 12.91 -11.42 2.46
CA PRO A 291 13.58 -12.28 1.49
C PRO A 291 12.77 -12.46 0.18
N ALA A 292 12.58 -11.35 -0.57
CA ALA A 292 11.72 -11.32 -1.77
C ALA A 292 12.10 -12.39 -2.80
N ARG A 293 13.38 -12.56 -3.10
CA ARG A 293 13.83 -13.57 -4.07
C ARG A 293 13.39 -14.96 -3.66
N ARG A 294 13.60 -15.34 -2.39
CA ARG A 294 13.16 -16.62 -1.83
C ARG A 294 11.65 -16.81 -1.91
N LEU A 295 10.87 -15.79 -1.56
CA LEU A 295 9.41 -15.81 -1.65
C LEU A 295 8.95 -16.04 -3.10
N ILE A 296 9.50 -15.31 -4.07
CA ILE A 296 9.17 -15.47 -5.49
C ILE A 296 9.52 -16.88 -6.00
N GLU A 297 10.73 -17.38 -5.71
CA GLU A 297 11.19 -18.70 -6.15
C GLU A 297 10.34 -19.83 -5.57
N ASN A 298 9.75 -19.64 -4.39
CA ASN A 298 8.81 -20.58 -3.79
C ASN A 298 7.36 -20.41 -4.27
N GLY A 299 7.07 -19.47 -5.16
CA GLY A 299 5.74 -19.33 -5.76
C GLY A 299 4.78 -18.40 -5.01
N CYS A 300 5.28 -17.51 -4.14
CA CYS A 300 4.45 -16.52 -3.48
C CYS A 300 4.02 -15.40 -4.45
N ALA A 301 2.88 -14.75 -4.16
CA ALA A 301 2.46 -13.50 -4.78
C ALA A 301 2.95 -12.33 -3.93
N LEU A 302 3.81 -11.45 -4.48
CA LEU A 302 4.35 -10.31 -3.76
C LEU A 302 3.72 -9.01 -4.22
N ALA A 303 3.39 -8.15 -3.27
CA ALA A 303 3.17 -6.72 -3.47
C ALA A 303 4.30 -5.91 -2.84
N LEU A 304 4.46 -4.67 -3.27
CA LEU A 304 5.36 -3.67 -2.69
C LEU A 304 4.55 -2.46 -2.26
N ALA A 305 4.92 -1.85 -1.14
CA ALA A 305 4.30 -0.64 -0.64
C ALA A 305 5.32 0.24 0.09
N SER A 306 4.94 1.50 0.36
CA SER A 306 5.85 2.47 0.98
C SER A 306 5.98 2.29 2.49
N ASP A 307 4.93 1.81 3.15
CA ASP A 307 4.77 1.94 4.61
C ASP A 307 4.92 3.39 5.08
N LEU A 308 4.38 4.33 4.31
CA LEU A 308 4.44 5.74 4.67
C LEU A 308 3.86 5.99 6.06
N ASN A 309 4.72 6.34 7.00
CA ASN A 309 4.36 6.58 8.40
C ASN A 309 5.35 7.56 9.07
N PRO A 310 5.00 8.17 10.22
CA PRO A 310 5.88 9.17 10.85
C PRO A 310 7.09 8.59 11.58
N GLY A 311 7.15 7.28 11.80
CA GLY A 311 8.13 6.64 12.68
C GLY A 311 9.26 5.93 11.96
N SER A 312 8.92 4.92 11.19
CA SER A 312 9.86 4.00 10.55
C SER A 312 10.12 4.34 9.08
N CYS A 313 9.15 4.97 8.37
CA CYS A 313 9.33 5.32 6.96
C CYS A 313 8.54 6.57 6.56
N HIS A 314 9.11 7.75 6.74
CA HIS A 314 8.48 9.00 6.30
C HIS A 314 8.87 9.30 4.84
N SER A 315 8.40 8.47 3.91
CA SER A 315 8.70 8.59 2.48
C SER A 315 7.58 8.02 1.62
N GLU A 316 7.06 8.83 0.69
CA GLU A 316 6.12 8.43 -0.37
C GLU A 316 6.83 8.08 -1.69
N SER A 317 8.16 7.93 -1.67
CA SER A 317 8.97 7.81 -2.88
C SER A 317 8.87 6.43 -3.53
N ILE A 318 8.00 6.29 -4.53
CA ILE A 318 7.94 5.09 -5.38
C ILE A 318 9.28 4.81 -6.08
N PRO A 319 10.04 5.80 -6.63
CA PRO A 319 11.38 5.54 -7.15
C PRO A 319 12.33 4.91 -6.14
N LEU A 320 12.26 5.30 -4.86
CA LEU A 320 13.04 4.67 -3.80
C LEU A 320 12.61 3.21 -3.58
N ILE A 321 11.32 2.94 -3.49
CA ILE A 321 10.79 1.57 -3.34
C ILE A 321 11.25 0.67 -4.49
N ILE A 322 11.16 1.14 -5.74
CA ILE A 322 11.64 0.42 -6.93
C ILE A 322 13.14 0.12 -6.82
N ALA A 323 13.94 1.13 -6.44
CA ALA A 323 15.38 0.99 -6.31
C ALA A 323 15.76 -0.06 -5.23
N LEU A 324 15.14 0.02 -4.06
CA LEU A 324 15.39 -0.92 -2.97
C LEU A 324 14.96 -2.36 -3.32
N ALA A 325 13.79 -2.53 -3.93
CA ALA A 325 13.29 -3.83 -4.35
C ALA A 325 14.24 -4.49 -5.38
N CYS A 326 14.70 -3.73 -6.39
CA CYS A 326 15.62 -4.26 -7.39
C CYS A 326 17.02 -4.53 -6.82
N LEU A 327 17.61 -3.57 -6.09
CA LEU A 327 19.02 -3.60 -5.73
C LEU A 327 19.29 -4.34 -4.41
N GLN A 328 18.37 -4.29 -3.46
CA GLN A 328 18.55 -4.91 -2.15
C GLN A 328 17.79 -6.24 -2.00
N MET A 329 16.66 -6.39 -2.71
CA MET A 329 15.81 -7.57 -2.58
C MET A 329 15.87 -8.48 -3.82
N SER A 330 16.73 -8.16 -4.80
CA SER A 330 17.00 -8.94 -6.03
C SER A 330 15.75 -9.22 -6.88
N MET A 331 14.81 -8.28 -6.92
CA MET A 331 13.64 -8.35 -7.80
C MET A 331 13.99 -7.81 -9.19
N THR A 332 13.43 -8.41 -10.25
CA THR A 332 13.49 -7.81 -11.60
C THR A 332 12.53 -6.64 -11.70
N ILE A 333 12.73 -5.75 -12.68
CA ILE A 333 11.84 -4.59 -12.84
C ILE A 333 10.42 -5.02 -13.21
N GLU A 334 10.24 -6.12 -13.93
CA GLU A 334 8.95 -6.70 -14.27
C GLU A 334 8.22 -7.21 -13.01
N GLU A 335 8.93 -7.89 -12.11
CA GLU A 335 8.40 -8.33 -10.81
C GLU A 335 7.99 -7.13 -9.96
N VAL A 336 8.78 -6.05 -9.97
CA VAL A 336 8.47 -4.80 -9.25
C VAL A 336 7.23 -4.12 -9.83
N ILE A 337 7.11 -4.01 -11.15
CA ILE A 337 5.91 -3.47 -11.80
C ILE A 337 4.67 -4.31 -11.42
N THR A 338 4.77 -5.62 -11.47
CA THR A 338 3.68 -6.52 -11.05
C THR A 338 3.32 -6.31 -9.58
N ALA A 339 4.32 -6.15 -8.72
CA ALA A 339 4.14 -5.95 -7.28
C ALA A 339 3.51 -4.59 -6.92
N LEU A 340 3.78 -3.53 -7.71
CA LEU A 340 3.20 -2.19 -7.52
C LEU A 340 1.87 -1.99 -8.27
N THR A 341 1.40 -2.98 -9.02
CA THR A 341 0.18 -2.86 -9.84
C THR A 341 -0.78 -4.02 -9.58
N ILE A 342 -0.67 -5.14 -10.30
CA ILE A 342 -1.60 -6.28 -10.22
C ILE A 342 -1.69 -6.85 -8.80
N ASN A 343 -0.55 -7.14 -8.18
CA ASN A 343 -0.53 -7.76 -6.86
C ASN A 343 -0.89 -6.77 -5.75
N ALA A 344 -0.50 -5.50 -5.88
CA ALA A 344 -0.95 -4.45 -4.98
C ALA A 344 -2.47 -4.23 -5.07
N ALA A 345 -3.06 -4.33 -6.27
CA ALA A 345 -4.52 -4.31 -6.44
C ALA A 345 -5.19 -5.49 -5.71
N ALA A 346 -4.59 -6.68 -5.77
CA ALA A 346 -5.06 -7.86 -5.03
C ALA A 346 -4.96 -7.65 -3.51
N ALA A 347 -3.87 -7.04 -3.02
CA ALA A 347 -3.65 -6.75 -1.60
C ALA A 347 -4.65 -5.76 -1.00
N VAL A 348 -5.42 -5.05 -1.85
CA VAL A 348 -6.48 -4.12 -1.44
C VAL A 348 -7.86 -4.48 -1.99
N ASN A 349 -8.06 -5.73 -2.42
CA ASN A 349 -9.33 -6.23 -2.98
C ASN A 349 -9.88 -5.38 -4.16
N ARG A 350 -8.98 -4.93 -5.05
CA ARG A 350 -9.35 -4.10 -6.23
C ARG A 350 -8.90 -4.70 -7.56
N LEU A 351 -8.44 -5.95 -7.55
CA LEU A 351 -7.87 -6.58 -8.74
C LEU A 351 -8.84 -6.63 -9.94
N ASP A 352 -10.13 -6.77 -9.70
CA ASP A 352 -11.14 -6.78 -10.76
C ASP A 352 -11.34 -5.40 -11.40
N ILE A 353 -10.94 -4.33 -10.71
CA ILE A 353 -11.20 -2.94 -11.11
C ILE A 353 -9.95 -2.27 -11.68
N ILE A 354 -8.79 -2.44 -11.04
CA ILE A 354 -7.53 -1.73 -11.35
C ILE A 354 -6.33 -2.69 -11.42
N GLY A 355 -5.12 -2.16 -11.51
CA GLY A 355 -3.86 -2.89 -11.45
C GLY A 355 -3.38 -3.47 -12.79
N SER A 356 -4.17 -3.37 -13.86
CA SER A 356 -3.72 -3.74 -15.20
C SER A 356 -4.48 -2.95 -16.27
N LEU A 357 -3.81 -2.68 -17.41
CA LEU A 357 -4.46 -2.10 -18.59
C LEU A 357 -5.18 -3.24 -19.33
N ALA A 358 -6.48 -3.38 -19.05
CA ALA A 358 -7.32 -4.41 -19.65
C ALA A 358 -8.72 -3.85 -19.93
N VAL A 359 -9.33 -4.32 -21.00
CA VAL A 359 -10.70 -3.91 -21.41
C VAL A 359 -11.67 -4.15 -20.24
N GLY A 360 -12.52 -3.15 -19.96
CA GLY A 360 -13.48 -3.16 -18.88
C GLY A 360 -12.97 -2.69 -17.52
N LYS A 361 -11.66 -2.59 -17.31
CA LYS A 361 -11.07 -2.02 -16.09
C LYS A 361 -11.07 -0.51 -16.11
N GLN A 362 -10.98 0.08 -14.94
CA GLN A 362 -10.86 1.51 -14.74
C GLN A 362 -9.59 2.03 -15.44
N ALA A 363 -9.71 3.15 -16.12
CA ALA A 363 -8.63 3.76 -16.87
C ALA A 363 -7.72 4.58 -15.95
N ASP A 364 -6.96 3.86 -15.12
CA ASP A 364 -5.91 4.38 -14.26
C ASP A 364 -4.56 4.01 -14.87
N LEU A 365 -3.84 4.99 -15.40
CA LEU A 365 -2.58 4.77 -16.07
C LEU A 365 -1.60 5.91 -15.87
N ILE A 366 -0.32 5.59 -16.05
CA ILE A 366 0.77 6.56 -16.05
C ILE A 366 1.50 6.51 -17.40
N ILE A 367 1.95 7.68 -17.86
CA ILE A 367 2.86 7.81 -18.99
C ILE A 367 4.22 8.20 -18.41
N LEU A 368 5.24 7.43 -18.70
CA LEU A 368 6.61 7.73 -18.31
C LEU A 368 7.20 8.80 -19.24
N ASP A 369 8.21 9.51 -18.79
CA ASP A 369 9.03 10.40 -19.61
C ASP A 369 10.18 9.63 -20.28
N ALA A 370 9.87 8.45 -20.77
CA ALA A 370 10.84 7.57 -21.38
C ALA A 370 10.17 6.50 -22.27
N PRO A 371 10.83 6.07 -23.36
CA PRO A 371 10.29 5.04 -24.25
C PRO A 371 10.32 3.63 -23.63
N SER A 372 11.08 3.43 -22.56
CA SER A 372 11.23 2.12 -21.92
C SER A 372 10.97 2.18 -20.42
N TYR A 373 10.19 1.23 -19.90
CA TYR A 373 9.95 1.05 -18.47
C TYR A 373 11.23 0.71 -17.67
N PHE A 374 12.30 0.26 -18.32
CA PHE A 374 13.60 0.08 -17.67
C PHE A 374 14.16 1.37 -17.08
N GLN A 375 13.71 2.54 -17.54
CA GLN A 375 14.09 3.82 -16.95
C GLN A 375 13.63 3.98 -15.50
N LEU A 376 12.61 3.26 -15.07
CA LEU A 376 12.15 3.27 -13.66
C LEU A 376 13.27 2.89 -12.68
N ILE A 377 14.16 1.97 -13.10
CA ILE A 377 15.31 1.57 -12.28
C ILE A 377 16.64 2.15 -12.80
N TYR A 378 16.80 2.33 -14.11
CA TYR A 378 18.05 2.82 -14.68
C TYR A 378 18.33 4.29 -14.29
N HIS A 379 17.32 5.16 -14.29
CA HIS A 379 17.41 6.53 -13.78
C HIS A 379 17.11 6.54 -12.28
N LEU A 380 18.05 6.01 -11.52
CA LEU A 380 17.94 5.65 -10.12
C LEU A 380 17.46 6.79 -9.24
N GLY A 381 16.37 6.57 -8.49
CA GLY A 381 15.84 7.51 -7.50
C GLY A 381 15.13 8.74 -8.08
N VAL A 382 15.01 8.82 -9.41
CA VAL A 382 14.37 9.95 -10.09
C VAL A 382 12.94 9.57 -10.52
N ASN A 383 12.00 10.48 -10.30
CA ASN A 383 10.64 10.29 -10.77
C ASN A 383 10.55 10.37 -12.30
N SER A 384 10.26 9.26 -12.95
CA SER A 384 10.08 9.15 -14.41
C SER A 384 8.64 9.35 -14.87
N VAL A 385 7.68 9.60 -13.97
CA VAL A 385 6.28 9.81 -14.32
C VAL A 385 6.09 11.20 -14.91
N LYS A 386 5.54 11.25 -16.12
CA LYS A 386 5.22 12.49 -16.84
C LYS A 386 3.76 12.86 -16.68
N THR A 387 2.86 11.88 -16.87
CA THR A 387 1.42 12.12 -16.85
C THR A 387 0.74 11.03 -16.03
N VAL A 388 -0.26 11.41 -15.25
CA VAL A 388 -1.14 10.49 -14.55
C VAL A 388 -2.56 10.68 -15.04
N VAL A 389 -3.16 9.59 -15.49
CA VAL A 389 -4.58 9.51 -15.85
C VAL A 389 -5.30 8.70 -14.78
N LYS A 390 -6.37 9.26 -14.25
CA LYS A 390 -7.23 8.64 -13.25
C LYS A 390 -8.68 8.64 -13.74
N LYS A 391 -9.31 7.46 -13.77
CA LYS A 391 -10.68 7.33 -14.27
C LYS A 391 -10.88 8.00 -15.64
N GLY A 392 -9.90 7.79 -16.54
CA GLY A 392 -9.92 8.33 -17.89
C GLY A 392 -9.57 9.83 -18.03
N LYS A 393 -9.29 10.53 -16.94
CA LYS A 393 -8.99 11.97 -16.95
C LYS A 393 -7.53 12.23 -16.58
N VAL A 394 -6.86 13.16 -17.28
CA VAL A 394 -5.53 13.63 -16.88
C VAL A 394 -5.68 14.41 -15.57
N VAL A 395 -5.07 13.92 -14.50
CA VAL A 395 -5.10 14.53 -13.15
C VAL A 395 -3.76 15.13 -12.74
N TYR A 396 -2.70 14.74 -13.42
CA TYR A 396 -1.36 15.32 -13.26
C TYR A 396 -0.60 15.25 -14.58
N GLN A 397 0.09 16.33 -14.90
CA GLN A 397 1.05 16.40 -16.01
C GLN A 397 2.21 17.30 -15.58
N ARG A 398 3.43 16.77 -15.72
CA ARG A 398 4.64 17.52 -15.41
C ARG A 398 4.92 18.52 -16.54
N ASP A 399 4.97 19.80 -16.19
CA ASP A 399 5.45 20.86 -17.07
C ASP A 399 6.97 20.72 -17.24
N TYR A 400 7.48 21.07 -18.45
CA TYR A 400 8.91 21.09 -18.74
C TYR A 400 9.54 22.42 -18.36
#